data_e774f70987f08975bced2c33f47a61e2
#
_entry.id   e774f70987f08975bced2c33f47a61e2
#
_cell.length_a   1.000
_cell.length_b   1.000
_cell.length_c   1.000
_cell.angle_alpha   90.00
_cell.angle_beta   90.00
_cell.angle_gamma   90.00
#
_symmetry.space_group_name_H-M   'P 1'
#
loop_
_entity.id
_entity.type
_entity.pdbx_description
1 polymer ?
#
loop_
_entity_poly.entity_id
_entity_poly.type
_entity_poly.pdbx_seq_one_letter_code
_entity_poly.pdbx_strand_id
1 'polypeptide(L)'
;MAKSKQSDDSSALFIPTVSRLNVAITKKAAGAGVLGLVGFATLVAVAGVFFITENYFIAMVIMSFALLVYVTGAELAKLLITSFTIFFSSKHVIAHAAFLQDTLVALRKVLLLRRDAEGNLMAGPIVKGTTVKLPDNPLVRDIQTLLEKNPDYQYAEYIAHSYYVQCHEVYDHASAHLEFVATAMPLFGLIATIIGLIGMFESLGAEVTVEYLSPQLALALKTTLYGALLASVYKIIASRFDQRLKALDYDFDTFCRGLHVLIDNKTTIEVRA
;
A
#
# COMPACT_ATOMS: atom_id res chain seq x y z
N MET A 1 -64.46 -1.53 10.60
CA MET A 1 -63.18 -1.02 11.13
C MET A 1 -62.13 -2.11 10.94
N ALA A 2 -61.44 -2.08 9.80
CA ALA A 2 -60.37 -3.02 9.50
C ALA A 2 -59.05 -2.27 9.67
N LYS A 3 -58.23 -2.65 10.65
CA LYS A 3 -56.87 -2.16 10.85
C LYS A 3 -55.97 -2.75 9.78
N SER A 4 -55.53 -1.94 8.84
CA SER A 4 -54.43 -2.30 7.92
C SER A 4 -53.15 -2.47 8.73
N LYS A 5 -52.63 -3.64 8.76
CA LYS A 5 -51.31 -3.98 9.27
C LYS A 5 -50.31 -3.56 8.21
N GLN A 6 -49.79 -2.34 8.35
CA GLN A 6 -48.68 -1.87 7.57
C GLN A 6 -47.45 -2.70 7.96
N SER A 7 -47.03 -3.58 7.10
CA SER A 7 -45.77 -4.30 7.25
C SER A 7 -44.64 -3.33 7.02
N ASP A 8 -44.06 -2.91 8.12
CA ASP A 8 -42.81 -2.18 8.17
C ASP A 8 -41.67 -3.16 7.86
N ASP A 9 -41.59 -3.52 6.58
CA ASP A 9 -40.45 -4.26 6.04
C ASP A 9 -39.45 -3.25 5.50
N SER A 10 -38.98 -2.37 6.40
CA SER A 10 -37.78 -1.58 6.15
C SER A 10 -36.62 -2.55 6.11
N SER A 11 -36.34 -3.01 4.90
CA SER A 11 -35.16 -3.69 4.48
C SER A 11 -33.97 -3.23 5.31
N ALA A 12 -33.57 -4.07 6.27
CA ALA A 12 -32.28 -3.95 6.92
C ALA A 12 -31.25 -3.98 5.78
N LEU A 13 -30.81 -2.77 5.41
CA LEU A 13 -29.70 -2.58 4.48
C LEU A 13 -28.54 -3.37 5.05
N PHE A 14 -28.27 -4.49 4.41
CA PHE A 14 -27.18 -5.38 4.79
C PHE A 14 -25.86 -4.63 4.50
N ILE A 15 -25.38 -3.86 5.48
CA ILE A 15 -24.03 -3.28 5.51
C ILE A 15 -23.26 -3.88 6.69
N PRO A 16 -22.96 -5.19 6.69
CA PRO A 16 -22.20 -5.76 7.81
C PRO A 16 -20.69 -5.65 7.65
N THR A 17 -20.19 -5.44 6.43
CA THR A 17 -18.75 -5.52 6.17
C THR A 17 -18.04 -4.19 6.36
N VAL A 18 -18.62 -3.08 5.91
CA VAL A 18 -18.01 -1.74 5.98
C VAL A 18 -17.98 -1.21 7.42
N SER A 19 -19.01 -1.45 8.22
CA SER A 19 -19.05 -0.98 9.61
C SER A 19 -18.04 -1.70 10.51
N ARG A 20 -17.80 -2.98 10.27
CA ARG A 20 -16.78 -3.76 11.02
C ARG A 20 -15.35 -3.36 10.63
N LEU A 21 -15.12 -2.99 9.37
CA LEU A 21 -13.82 -2.54 8.91
C LEU A 21 -13.44 -1.17 9.48
N ASN A 22 -14.35 -0.19 9.44
CA ASN A 22 -14.12 1.14 10.00
C ASN A 22 -13.87 1.10 11.51
N VAL A 23 -14.56 0.22 12.24
CA VAL A 23 -14.32 0.02 13.69
C VAL A 23 -12.98 -0.68 13.96
N ALA A 24 -12.54 -1.57 13.07
CA ALA A 24 -11.23 -2.23 13.19
C ALA A 24 -10.07 -1.27 12.89
N ILE A 25 -10.21 -0.39 11.91
CA ILE A 25 -9.20 0.61 11.55
C ILE A 25 -9.05 1.65 12.67
N THR A 26 -10.14 2.19 13.20
CA THR A 26 -10.10 3.19 14.29
C THR A 26 -9.59 2.62 15.61
N LYS A 27 -9.90 1.36 15.95
CA LYS A 27 -9.36 0.70 17.13
C LYS A 27 -7.87 0.40 17.04
N LYS A 28 -7.36 0.12 15.85
CA LYS A 28 -5.95 -0.21 15.63
C LYS A 28 -5.03 1.01 15.64
N ALA A 29 -5.51 2.15 15.14
CA ALA A 29 -4.74 3.40 15.14
C ALA A 29 -4.42 3.92 16.54
N ALA A 30 -5.31 3.72 17.51
CA ALA A 30 -5.12 4.20 18.89
C ALA A 30 -4.09 3.37 19.71
N GLY A 31 -3.84 2.10 19.35
CA GLY A 31 -2.96 1.21 20.11
C GLY A 31 -1.51 1.14 19.61
N ALA A 32 -1.23 1.60 18.41
CA ALA A 32 0.09 1.46 17.77
C ALA A 32 1.15 2.43 18.32
N GLY A 33 0.73 3.59 18.85
CA GLY A 33 1.64 4.68 19.20
C GLY A 33 2.63 4.36 20.33
N VAL A 34 2.17 3.75 21.42
CA VAL A 34 3.03 3.51 22.60
C VAL A 34 4.04 2.39 22.32
N LEU A 35 3.63 1.30 21.69
CA LEU A 35 4.52 0.19 21.36
C LEU A 35 5.59 0.62 20.35
N GLY A 36 5.22 1.40 19.36
CA GLY A 36 6.15 1.97 18.37
C GLY A 36 7.16 2.91 19.01
N LEU A 37 6.73 3.76 19.96
CA LEU A 37 7.61 4.70 20.66
C LEU A 37 8.60 4.00 21.56
N VAL A 38 8.17 2.99 22.31
CA VAL A 38 9.08 2.19 23.18
C VAL A 38 10.07 1.41 22.31
N GLY A 39 9.61 0.76 21.24
CA GLY A 39 10.48 0.07 20.30
C GLY A 39 11.49 1.00 19.64
N PHE A 40 11.07 2.18 19.24
CA PHE A 40 11.95 3.22 18.70
C PHE A 40 13.03 3.64 19.70
N ALA A 41 12.62 3.99 20.93
CA ALA A 41 13.56 4.43 21.96
C ALA A 41 14.61 3.36 22.29
N THR A 42 14.21 2.09 22.38
CA THR A 42 15.16 0.98 22.64
C THR A 42 16.13 0.79 21.48
N LEU A 43 15.66 0.84 20.23
CA LEU A 43 16.53 0.70 19.06
C LEU A 43 17.46 1.90 18.87
N VAL A 44 17.01 3.11 19.18
CA VAL A 44 17.88 4.31 19.16
C VAL A 44 18.98 4.18 20.21
N ALA A 45 18.69 3.69 21.43
CA ALA A 45 19.69 3.43 22.44
C ALA A 45 20.73 2.39 21.97
N VAL A 46 20.29 1.30 21.35
CA VAL A 46 21.17 0.28 20.78
C VAL A 46 22.02 0.86 19.65
N ALA A 47 21.45 1.65 18.75
CA ALA A 47 22.19 2.33 17.69
C ALA A 47 23.26 3.27 18.25
N GLY A 48 22.96 3.97 19.36
CA GLY A 48 23.92 4.82 20.09
C GLY A 48 25.11 4.01 20.62
N VAL A 49 24.89 2.81 21.17
CA VAL A 49 25.98 1.93 21.61
C VAL A 49 26.88 1.53 20.43
N PHE A 50 26.29 1.15 19.28
CA PHE A 50 27.08 0.80 18.10
C PHE A 50 27.81 2.02 17.51
N PHE A 51 27.25 3.22 17.65
CA PHE A 51 27.91 4.44 17.25
C PHE A 51 29.16 4.73 18.09
N ILE A 52 29.06 4.54 19.42
CA ILE A 52 30.20 4.70 20.35
C ILE A 52 31.29 3.65 20.11
N THR A 53 30.92 2.43 19.71
CA THR A 53 31.87 1.37 19.37
C THR A 53 32.43 1.45 17.94
N GLU A 54 32.26 2.58 17.28
CA GLU A 54 32.76 2.89 15.91
C GLU A 54 32.17 1.99 14.79
N ASN A 55 31.15 1.23 15.08
CA ASN A 55 30.43 0.41 14.09
C ASN A 55 29.33 1.21 13.38
N TYR A 56 29.70 2.29 12.73
CA TYR A 56 28.80 3.29 12.15
C TYR A 56 27.80 2.72 11.14
N PHE A 57 28.19 1.72 10.35
CA PHE A 57 27.27 1.08 9.39
C PHE A 57 26.13 0.38 10.12
N ILE A 58 26.46 -0.43 11.16
CA ILE A 58 25.45 -1.14 11.95
C ILE A 58 24.56 -0.15 12.71
N ALA A 59 25.16 0.91 13.29
CA ALA A 59 24.39 1.98 13.94
C ALA A 59 23.36 2.60 13.00
N MET A 60 23.74 2.93 11.74
CA MET A 60 22.85 3.52 10.76
C MET A 60 21.77 2.53 10.29
N VAL A 61 22.07 1.24 10.13
CA VAL A 61 21.09 0.21 9.81
C VAL A 61 20.07 0.08 10.94
N ILE A 62 20.51 0.01 12.20
CA ILE A 62 19.60 -0.07 13.35
C ILE A 62 18.75 1.20 13.46
N MET A 63 19.32 2.38 13.20
CA MET A 63 18.58 3.65 13.19
C MET A 63 17.50 3.67 12.11
N SER A 64 17.80 3.18 10.90
CA SER A 64 16.81 3.09 9.83
C SER A 64 15.66 2.15 10.20
N PHE A 65 15.99 1.04 10.86
CA PHE A 65 14.98 0.10 11.35
C PHE A 65 14.17 0.67 12.53
N ALA A 66 14.81 1.45 13.41
CA ALA A 66 14.13 2.17 14.49
C ALA A 66 13.07 3.14 13.96
N LEU A 67 13.41 3.92 12.93
CA LEU A 67 12.46 4.81 12.26
C LEU A 67 11.30 4.03 11.66
N LEU A 68 11.59 2.90 11.00
CA LEU A 68 10.56 2.07 10.42
C LEU A 68 9.60 1.51 11.50
N VAL A 69 10.16 1.03 12.63
CA VAL A 69 9.37 0.58 13.80
C VAL A 69 8.50 1.71 14.36
N TYR A 70 9.05 2.92 14.45
CA TYR A 70 8.33 4.08 14.94
C TYR A 70 7.08 4.40 14.11
N VAL A 71 7.23 4.42 12.78
CA VAL A 71 6.13 4.79 11.87
C VAL A 71 5.13 3.64 11.70
N THR A 72 5.61 2.39 11.62
CA THR A 72 4.78 1.22 11.30
C THR A 72 4.17 0.58 12.55
N GLY A 73 4.84 0.67 13.68
CA GLY A 73 4.39 0.08 14.96
C GLY A 73 4.17 -1.43 14.85
N ALA A 74 2.96 -1.89 15.23
CA ALA A 74 2.60 -3.31 15.25
C ALA A 74 2.49 -3.96 13.84
N GLU A 75 2.42 -3.18 12.78
CA GLU A 75 2.28 -3.69 11.41
C GLU A 75 3.61 -3.93 10.69
N LEU A 76 4.73 -3.73 11.38
CA LEU A 76 6.08 -3.87 10.84
C LEU A 76 6.29 -5.21 10.12
N ALA A 77 5.90 -6.32 10.75
CA ALA A 77 6.06 -7.65 10.15
C ALA A 77 5.29 -7.79 8.84
N LYS A 78 4.07 -7.24 8.79
CA LYS A 78 3.24 -7.23 7.60
C LYS A 78 3.87 -6.37 6.49
N LEU A 79 4.38 -5.18 6.84
CA LEU A 79 5.07 -4.30 5.90
C LEU A 79 6.31 -4.99 5.31
N LEU A 80 7.14 -5.62 6.13
CA LEU A 80 8.35 -6.31 5.67
C LEU A 80 8.03 -7.48 4.75
N ILE A 81 7.06 -8.33 5.12
CA ILE A 81 6.63 -9.45 4.28
C ILE A 81 6.06 -8.94 2.96
N THR A 82 5.23 -7.91 3.00
CA THR A 82 4.64 -7.31 1.79
C THR A 82 5.71 -6.68 0.91
N SER A 83 6.68 -5.96 1.49
CA SER A 83 7.81 -5.36 0.77
C SER A 83 8.66 -6.42 0.07
N PHE A 84 8.96 -7.51 0.77
CA PHE A 84 9.69 -8.63 0.19
C PHE A 84 8.91 -9.28 -0.97
N THR A 85 7.63 -9.52 -0.75
CA THR A 85 6.78 -10.16 -1.77
C THR A 85 6.60 -9.29 -3.01
N ILE A 86 6.43 -7.97 -2.85
CA ILE A 86 6.31 -7.03 -3.98
C ILE A 86 7.60 -6.99 -4.80
N PHE A 87 8.75 -7.12 -4.15
CA PHE A 87 10.02 -7.09 -4.87
C PHE A 87 10.20 -8.26 -5.83
N PHE A 88 9.73 -9.46 -5.42
CA PHE A 88 9.88 -10.69 -6.19
C PHE A 88 8.64 -11.08 -7.01
N SER A 89 7.46 -10.53 -6.71
CA SER A 89 6.22 -10.86 -7.39
C SER A 89 5.79 -9.76 -8.37
N SER A 90 5.40 -10.19 -9.56
CA SER A 90 4.78 -9.30 -10.57
C SER A 90 3.29 -9.08 -10.33
N LYS A 91 2.63 -9.93 -9.52
CA LYS A 91 1.19 -9.88 -9.23
C LYS A 91 0.88 -9.01 -8.02
N HIS A 92 -0.36 -8.55 -7.90
CA HIS A 92 -0.81 -7.91 -6.68
C HIS A 92 -0.73 -8.87 -5.49
N VAL A 93 -0.12 -8.39 -4.39
CA VAL A 93 0.10 -9.20 -3.17
C VAL A 93 -1.15 -9.20 -2.29
N ILE A 94 -1.99 -8.18 -2.43
CA ILE A 94 -3.21 -8.02 -1.65
C ILE A 94 -4.34 -8.76 -2.36
N ALA A 95 -5.02 -9.67 -1.65
CA ALA A 95 -6.08 -10.52 -2.21
C ALA A 95 -7.20 -9.71 -2.88
N HIS A 96 -7.62 -8.58 -2.28
CA HIS A 96 -8.65 -7.72 -2.85
C HIS A 96 -8.23 -7.05 -4.16
N ALA A 97 -6.96 -6.67 -4.30
CA ALA A 97 -6.41 -6.14 -5.55
C ALA A 97 -6.32 -7.23 -6.62
N ALA A 98 -5.99 -8.47 -6.22
CA ALA A 98 -5.99 -9.61 -7.13
C ALA A 98 -7.41 -9.91 -7.66
N PHE A 99 -8.44 -9.82 -6.82
CA PHE A 99 -9.83 -9.99 -7.24
C PHE A 99 -10.25 -8.95 -8.28
N LEU A 100 -9.87 -7.68 -8.05
CA LEU A 100 -10.14 -6.61 -9.01
C LEU A 100 -9.41 -6.86 -10.34
N GLN A 101 -8.14 -7.25 -10.29
CA GLN A 101 -7.35 -7.54 -11.49
C GLN A 101 -7.88 -8.75 -12.27
N ASP A 102 -8.21 -9.84 -11.60
CA ASP A 102 -8.76 -11.05 -12.23
C ASP A 102 -10.11 -10.77 -12.91
N THR A 103 -10.96 -9.99 -12.23
CA THR A 103 -12.25 -9.58 -12.79
C THR A 103 -12.07 -8.66 -13.97
N LEU A 104 -11.12 -7.71 -13.91
CA LEU A 104 -10.79 -6.82 -15.00
C LEU A 104 -10.26 -7.58 -16.23
N VAL A 105 -9.41 -8.57 -16.04
CA VAL A 105 -8.90 -9.42 -17.13
C VAL A 105 -10.04 -10.17 -17.81
N ALA A 106 -10.97 -10.72 -17.03
CA ALA A 106 -12.15 -11.38 -17.57
C ALA A 106 -13.06 -10.39 -18.33
N LEU A 107 -13.29 -9.22 -17.73
CA LEU A 107 -14.09 -8.14 -18.31
C LEU A 107 -13.50 -7.63 -19.66
N ARG A 108 -12.18 -7.41 -19.70
CA ARG A 108 -11.49 -7.04 -20.95
C ARG A 108 -11.64 -8.08 -22.03
N LYS A 109 -11.59 -9.37 -21.70
CA LYS A 109 -11.82 -10.45 -22.68
C LYS A 109 -13.22 -10.39 -23.26
N VAL A 110 -14.21 -10.12 -22.44
CA VAL A 110 -15.61 -10.01 -22.86
C VAL A 110 -15.86 -8.76 -23.71
N LEU A 111 -15.30 -7.61 -23.30
CA LEU A 111 -15.49 -6.33 -24.00
C LEU A 111 -14.69 -6.22 -25.31
N LEU A 112 -13.51 -6.86 -25.39
CA LEU A 112 -12.59 -6.72 -26.53
C LEU A 112 -12.67 -7.87 -27.53
N LEU A 113 -13.26 -9.01 -27.18
CA LEU A 113 -13.21 -10.22 -27.99
C LEU A 113 -14.54 -10.53 -28.71
N ARG A 114 -15.16 -9.54 -29.34
CA ARG A 114 -16.13 -9.84 -30.37
C ARG A 114 -15.41 -9.80 -31.73
N ARG A 115 -15.14 -10.95 -32.32
CA ARG A 115 -14.77 -11.04 -33.72
C ARG A 115 -16.06 -10.97 -34.54
N ASP A 116 -16.06 -10.09 -35.49
CA ASP A 116 -17.08 -10.06 -36.55
C ASP A 116 -16.99 -11.32 -37.40
N ALA A 117 -18.06 -11.65 -38.16
CA ALA A 117 -18.08 -12.79 -39.06
C ALA A 117 -16.91 -12.80 -40.06
N GLU A 118 -16.28 -11.64 -40.28
CA GLU A 118 -15.12 -11.45 -41.15
C GLU A 118 -13.76 -11.54 -40.42
N GLY A 119 -13.75 -11.87 -39.14
CA GLY A 119 -12.51 -12.08 -38.38
C GLY A 119 -11.84 -10.82 -37.81
N ASN A 120 -12.41 -9.63 -38.00
CA ASN A 120 -11.90 -8.38 -37.46
C ASN A 120 -12.27 -8.23 -35.98
N LEU A 121 -11.33 -7.75 -35.16
CA LEU A 121 -11.57 -7.41 -33.76
C LEU A 121 -12.38 -6.13 -33.68
N MET A 122 -13.68 -6.25 -33.45
CA MET A 122 -14.53 -5.10 -33.14
C MET A 122 -14.64 -4.92 -31.62
N ALA A 123 -14.27 -3.74 -31.14
CA ALA A 123 -14.79 -3.19 -29.89
C ALA A 123 -16.25 -2.82 -30.15
N GLY A 124 -17.13 -3.79 -30.13
CA GLY A 124 -18.55 -3.59 -30.39
C GLY A 124 -19.36 -3.62 -29.12
N PRO A 125 -20.51 -2.93 -29.09
CA PRO A 125 -21.41 -2.98 -27.95
C PRO A 125 -21.83 -4.42 -27.69
N ILE A 126 -21.75 -4.83 -26.42
CA ILE A 126 -22.34 -6.09 -25.96
C ILE A 126 -23.83 -6.04 -26.36
N VAL A 127 -24.31 -7.09 -26.99
CA VAL A 127 -25.73 -7.16 -27.36
C VAL A 127 -26.56 -7.13 -26.07
N LYS A 128 -27.58 -6.28 -26.02
CA LYS A 128 -28.49 -6.19 -24.86
C LYS A 128 -29.00 -7.57 -24.45
N GLY A 129 -28.91 -7.89 -23.15
CA GLY A 129 -29.36 -9.17 -22.62
C GLY A 129 -28.38 -10.34 -22.75
N THR A 130 -27.12 -10.09 -23.10
CA THR A 130 -26.10 -11.15 -23.15
C THR A 130 -25.66 -11.54 -21.73
N THR A 131 -25.46 -12.82 -21.49
CA THR A 131 -24.90 -13.32 -20.23
C THR A 131 -23.38 -13.29 -20.28
N VAL A 132 -22.75 -12.66 -19.28
CA VAL A 132 -21.29 -12.56 -19.16
C VAL A 132 -20.82 -13.40 -17.97
N LYS A 133 -19.85 -14.28 -18.23
CA LYS A 133 -19.25 -15.13 -17.20
C LYS A 133 -18.02 -14.45 -16.63
N LEU A 134 -18.10 -14.07 -15.34
CA LEU A 134 -16.99 -13.49 -14.57
C LEU A 134 -16.41 -14.52 -13.60
N PRO A 135 -15.17 -14.35 -13.12
CA PRO A 135 -14.52 -15.26 -12.18
C PRO A 135 -15.28 -15.29 -10.85
N ASP A 136 -15.28 -16.46 -10.20
CA ASP A 136 -15.88 -16.64 -8.88
C ASP A 136 -14.97 -16.00 -7.80
N ASN A 137 -15.26 -14.78 -7.44
CA ASN A 137 -14.58 -14.06 -6.36
C ASN A 137 -15.59 -13.23 -5.54
N PRO A 138 -15.25 -12.85 -4.31
CA PRO A 138 -16.14 -12.08 -3.44
C PRO A 138 -16.65 -10.80 -4.08
N LEU A 139 -15.82 -10.06 -4.81
CA LEU A 139 -16.21 -8.83 -5.49
C LEU A 139 -17.33 -9.06 -6.51
N VAL A 140 -17.21 -10.09 -7.34
CA VAL A 140 -18.23 -10.40 -8.37
C VAL A 140 -19.53 -10.88 -7.74
N ARG A 141 -19.45 -11.70 -6.68
CA ARG A 141 -20.63 -12.15 -5.94
C ARG A 141 -21.39 -10.99 -5.29
N ASP A 142 -20.67 -10.06 -4.67
CA ASP A 142 -21.26 -8.87 -4.05
C ASP A 142 -21.94 -7.99 -5.09
N ILE A 143 -21.29 -7.75 -6.23
CA ILE A 143 -21.86 -6.98 -7.35
C ILE A 143 -23.09 -7.72 -7.92
N GLN A 144 -23.02 -9.03 -8.15
CA GLN A 144 -24.15 -9.81 -8.67
C GLN A 144 -25.36 -9.75 -7.73
N THR A 145 -25.15 -10.01 -6.44
CA THR A 145 -26.22 -9.98 -5.43
C THR A 145 -26.91 -8.62 -5.37
N LEU A 146 -26.15 -7.56 -5.58
CA LEU A 146 -26.66 -6.21 -5.55
C LEU A 146 -27.45 -5.89 -6.84
N LEU A 147 -26.92 -6.24 -8.01
CA LEU A 147 -27.57 -6.00 -9.30
C LEU A 147 -28.87 -6.78 -9.46
N GLU A 148 -28.99 -7.96 -8.82
CA GLU A 148 -30.25 -8.71 -8.79
C GLU A 148 -31.36 -7.97 -8.03
N LYS A 149 -30.99 -7.19 -6.99
CA LYS A 149 -31.93 -6.41 -6.17
C LYS A 149 -32.21 -5.02 -6.74
N ASN A 150 -31.16 -4.35 -7.21
CA ASN A 150 -31.24 -3.00 -7.73
C ASN A 150 -30.20 -2.81 -8.84
N PRO A 151 -30.61 -2.82 -10.13
CA PRO A 151 -29.71 -2.73 -11.26
C PRO A 151 -29.25 -1.27 -11.49
N ASP A 152 -28.64 -0.65 -10.50
CA ASP A 152 -28.08 0.68 -10.58
C ASP A 152 -26.54 0.64 -10.55
N TYR A 153 -25.92 1.35 -11.47
CA TYR A 153 -24.49 1.47 -11.60
C TYR A 153 -23.81 2.04 -10.33
N GLN A 154 -24.43 3.03 -9.70
CA GLN A 154 -23.85 3.71 -8.53
C GLN A 154 -23.60 2.75 -7.36
N TYR A 155 -24.49 1.78 -7.15
CA TYR A 155 -24.29 0.78 -6.09
C TYR A 155 -23.18 -0.22 -6.44
N ALA A 156 -23.07 -0.62 -7.69
CA ALA A 156 -22.01 -1.53 -8.13
C ALA A 156 -20.64 -0.84 -8.08
N GLU A 157 -20.56 0.43 -8.46
CA GLU A 157 -19.36 1.26 -8.31
C GLU A 157 -18.98 1.44 -6.86
N TYR A 158 -19.93 1.66 -5.95
CA TYR A 158 -19.68 1.78 -4.52
C TYR A 158 -19.03 0.51 -3.94
N ILE A 159 -19.50 -0.68 -4.31
CA ILE A 159 -18.89 -1.95 -3.89
C ILE A 159 -17.46 -2.03 -4.43
N ALA A 160 -17.26 -1.81 -5.73
CA ALA A 160 -15.94 -1.84 -6.34
C ALA A 160 -14.98 -0.83 -5.67
N HIS A 161 -15.47 0.36 -5.38
CA HIS A 161 -14.71 1.40 -4.67
C HIS A 161 -14.31 0.97 -3.26
N SER A 162 -15.17 0.25 -2.53
CA SER A 162 -14.82 -0.24 -1.19
C SER A 162 -13.67 -1.23 -1.20
N TYR A 163 -13.60 -2.11 -2.21
CA TYR A 163 -12.47 -3.03 -2.41
C TYR A 163 -11.20 -2.27 -2.83
N TYR A 164 -11.35 -1.27 -3.70
CA TYR A 164 -10.24 -0.43 -4.15
C TYR A 164 -9.61 0.35 -2.98
N VAL A 165 -10.41 1.06 -2.17
CA VAL A 165 -9.93 1.88 -1.05
C VAL A 165 -9.12 1.04 -0.06
N GLN A 166 -9.57 -0.17 0.27
CA GLN A 166 -8.84 -1.07 1.16
C GLN A 166 -7.45 -1.43 0.64
N CYS A 167 -7.31 -1.61 -0.67
CA CYS A 167 -6.02 -1.91 -1.28
C CYS A 167 -5.15 -0.65 -1.40
N HIS A 168 -5.77 0.46 -1.79
CA HIS A 168 -5.12 1.75 -1.93
C HIS A 168 -4.47 2.18 -0.61
N GLU A 169 -5.23 2.16 0.49
CA GLU A 169 -4.73 2.52 1.82
C GLU A 169 -3.50 1.68 2.22
N VAL A 170 -3.51 0.38 1.95
CA VAL A 170 -2.37 -0.48 2.32
C VAL A 170 -1.12 -0.15 1.52
N TYR A 171 -1.25 0.10 0.21
CA TYR A 171 -0.11 0.45 -0.63
C TYR A 171 0.40 1.86 -0.35
N ASP A 172 -0.50 2.82 -0.17
CA ASP A 172 -0.17 4.21 0.13
C ASP A 172 0.55 4.34 1.48
N HIS A 173 0.00 3.74 2.55
CA HIS A 173 0.66 3.72 3.85
C HIS A 173 2.04 3.06 3.80
N ALA A 174 2.18 1.94 3.10
CA ALA A 174 3.46 1.26 2.97
C ALA A 174 4.49 2.13 2.24
N SER A 175 4.09 2.79 1.14
CA SER A 175 4.95 3.71 0.40
C SER A 175 5.36 4.91 1.26
N ALA A 176 4.38 5.57 1.91
CA ALA A 176 4.61 6.73 2.76
C ALA A 176 5.57 6.42 3.94
N HIS A 177 5.41 5.27 4.60
CA HIS A 177 6.30 4.86 5.69
C HIS A 177 7.75 4.64 5.22
N LEU A 178 7.92 3.97 4.08
CA LEU A 178 9.26 3.74 3.51
C LEU A 178 9.89 5.04 3.02
N GLU A 179 9.10 5.95 2.44
CA GLU A 179 9.58 7.24 1.97
C GLU A 179 9.98 8.16 3.13
N PHE A 180 9.26 8.11 4.25
CA PHE A 180 9.64 8.80 5.48
C PHE A 180 11.03 8.37 5.94
N VAL A 181 11.29 7.05 6.03
CA VAL A 181 12.63 6.54 6.40
C VAL A 181 13.68 6.97 5.38
N ALA A 182 13.39 6.85 4.08
CA ALA A 182 14.29 7.27 3.01
C ALA A 182 14.69 8.74 3.11
N THR A 183 13.74 9.59 3.48
CA THR A 183 13.97 11.04 3.62
C THR A 183 14.72 11.39 4.92
N ALA A 184 14.48 10.65 5.99
CA ALA A 184 15.11 10.88 7.28
C ALA A 184 16.57 10.40 7.33
N MET A 185 16.93 9.32 6.64
CA MET A 185 18.27 8.72 6.72
C MET A 185 19.43 9.66 6.32
N PRO A 186 19.34 10.47 5.26
CA PRO A 186 20.39 11.46 4.95
C PRO A 186 20.58 12.50 6.06
N LEU A 187 19.50 12.89 6.76
CA LEU A 187 19.59 13.83 7.88
C LEU A 187 20.38 13.25 9.05
N PHE A 188 20.24 11.97 9.36
CA PHE A 188 21.07 11.30 10.35
C PHE A 188 22.54 11.22 9.91
N GLY A 189 22.79 10.99 8.62
CA GLY A 189 24.13 11.10 8.04
C GLY A 189 24.74 12.48 8.25
N LEU A 190 23.95 13.54 8.02
CA LEU A 190 24.38 14.93 8.23
C LEU A 190 24.66 15.23 9.71
N ILE A 191 23.81 14.77 10.63
CA ILE A 191 24.02 14.92 12.08
C ILE A 191 25.34 14.28 12.49
N ALA A 192 25.63 13.07 12.03
CA ALA A 192 26.89 12.39 12.31
C ALA A 192 28.10 13.13 11.71
N THR A 193 27.94 13.78 10.54
CA THR A 193 28.97 14.66 9.96
C THR A 193 29.25 15.85 10.86
N ILE A 194 28.22 16.50 11.41
CA ILE A 194 28.38 17.61 12.36
C ILE A 194 29.11 17.15 13.62
N ILE A 195 28.76 15.99 14.17
CA ILE A 195 29.45 15.42 15.32
C ILE A 195 30.93 15.16 15.02
N GLY A 196 31.25 14.60 13.85
CA GLY A 196 32.63 14.42 13.38
C GLY A 196 33.42 15.72 13.28
N LEU A 197 32.77 16.78 12.75
CA LEU A 197 33.40 18.11 12.66
C LEU A 197 33.62 18.75 14.05
N ILE A 198 32.65 18.60 14.96
CA ILE A 198 32.80 19.08 16.35
C ILE A 198 34.01 18.42 17.00
N GLY A 199 34.11 17.08 16.93
CA GLY A 199 35.28 16.34 17.46
C GLY A 199 36.59 16.75 16.82
N MET A 200 36.57 17.12 15.53
CA MET A 200 37.73 17.69 14.84
C MET A 200 38.11 19.04 15.44
N PHE A 201 37.17 19.96 15.67
CA PHE A 201 37.42 21.27 16.23
C PHE A 201 37.88 21.21 17.70
N GLU A 202 37.35 20.29 18.50
CA GLU A 202 37.77 20.04 19.89
C GLU A 202 39.23 19.59 19.97
N SER A 203 39.73 18.88 18.96
CA SER A 203 41.10 18.40 18.90
C SER A 203 42.11 19.47 18.40
N LEU A 204 41.63 20.59 17.85
CA LEU A 204 42.48 21.69 17.32
C LEU A 204 43.25 22.47 18.41
N GLY A 205 42.99 22.27 19.69
CA GLY A 205 43.70 22.88 20.81
C GLY A 205 45.08 22.26 21.18
N ALA A 206 45.37 21.08 20.63
CA ALA A 206 46.66 20.38 20.79
C ALA A 206 47.50 20.52 19.50
N GLU A 207 48.76 20.07 19.48
CA GLU A 207 49.56 20.04 18.24
C GLU A 207 48.79 19.26 17.14
N VAL A 208 48.35 20.03 16.12
CA VAL A 208 47.45 19.51 15.05
C VAL A 208 48.29 18.69 14.09
N THR A 209 48.24 17.40 14.20
CA THR A 209 48.76 16.49 13.17
C THR A 209 47.61 15.92 12.33
N VAL A 210 47.85 15.65 11.06
CA VAL A 210 46.89 15.05 10.12
C VAL A 210 46.36 13.72 10.67
N GLU A 211 47.15 13.03 11.49
CA GLU A 211 46.78 11.76 12.12
C GLU A 211 45.61 11.88 13.09
N TYR A 212 45.47 13.03 13.79
CA TYR A 212 44.31 13.25 14.70
C TYR A 212 43.07 13.73 13.98
N LEU A 213 43.18 14.38 12.83
CA LEU A 213 42.03 14.88 12.07
C LEU A 213 41.40 13.82 11.17
N SER A 214 42.20 12.86 10.71
CA SER A 214 41.78 11.83 9.75
C SER A 214 40.64 10.97 10.24
N PRO A 215 40.57 10.47 11.51
CA PRO A 215 39.48 9.65 11.99
C PRO A 215 38.13 10.37 12.01
N GLN A 216 38.09 11.64 12.46
CA GLN A 216 36.88 12.45 12.53
C GLN A 216 36.33 12.78 11.14
N LEU A 217 37.22 13.09 10.20
CA LEU A 217 36.85 13.34 8.82
C LEU A 217 36.32 12.04 8.17
N ALA A 218 36.98 10.90 8.44
CA ALA A 218 36.54 9.60 7.96
C ALA A 218 35.16 9.22 8.52
N LEU A 219 34.88 9.50 9.81
CA LEU A 219 33.59 9.34 10.44
C LEU A 219 32.51 10.14 9.68
N ALA A 220 32.74 11.44 9.47
CA ALA A 220 31.82 12.32 8.79
C ALA A 220 31.47 11.82 7.38
N LEU A 221 32.48 11.42 6.61
CA LEU A 221 32.28 10.93 5.24
C LEU A 221 31.57 9.57 5.20
N LYS A 222 31.98 8.61 6.06
CA LYS A 222 31.37 7.27 6.11
C LYS A 222 29.91 7.32 6.49
N THR A 223 29.55 8.10 7.51
CA THR A 223 28.14 8.17 8.00
C THR A 223 27.21 8.81 6.99
N THR A 224 27.67 9.85 6.30
CA THR A 224 26.91 10.47 5.20
C THR A 224 26.69 9.49 4.04
N LEU A 225 27.74 8.75 3.65
CA LEU A 225 27.63 7.72 2.63
C LEU A 225 26.63 6.62 3.02
N TYR A 226 26.70 6.12 4.26
CA TYR A 226 25.77 5.08 4.73
C TYR A 226 24.33 5.59 4.82
N GLY A 227 24.12 6.83 5.25
CA GLY A 227 22.81 7.47 5.24
C GLY A 227 22.21 7.55 3.83
N ALA A 228 23.01 7.98 2.85
CA ALA A 228 22.58 8.05 1.44
C ALA A 228 22.30 6.66 0.83
N LEU A 229 23.14 5.67 1.12
CA LEU A 229 22.93 4.29 0.64
C LEU A 229 21.63 3.70 1.19
N LEU A 230 21.38 3.80 2.51
CA LEU A 230 20.15 3.31 3.12
C LEU A 230 18.93 4.05 2.58
N ALA A 231 18.99 5.38 2.45
CA ALA A 231 17.94 6.17 1.83
C ALA A 231 17.58 5.66 0.44
N SER A 232 18.58 5.35 -0.38
CA SER A 232 18.38 4.83 -1.74
C SER A 232 17.67 3.48 -1.74
N VAL A 233 18.03 2.58 -0.83
CA VAL A 233 17.37 1.27 -0.69
C VAL A 233 15.89 1.43 -0.35
N TYR A 234 15.57 2.24 0.67
CA TYR A 234 14.18 2.50 1.06
C TYR A 234 13.39 3.16 -0.06
N LYS A 235 14.00 4.10 -0.79
CA LYS A 235 13.35 4.80 -1.91
C LYS A 235 13.05 3.87 -3.08
N ILE A 236 13.93 2.92 -3.37
CA ILE A 236 13.68 1.90 -4.39
C ILE A 236 12.48 1.02 -4.00
N ILE A 237 12.39 0.61 -2.73
CA ILE A 237 11.26 -0.19 -2.24
C ILE A 237 9.97 0.63 -2.30
N ALA A 238 9.95 1.86 -1.79
CA ALA A 238 8.81 2.77 -1.85
C ALA A 238 8.30 2.96 -3.29
N SER A 239 9.21 3.18 -4.24
CA SER A 239 8.87 3.31 -5.67
C SER A 239 8.15 2.08 -6.24
N ARG A 240 8.41 0.87 -5.71
CA ARG A 240 7.66 -0.33 -6.12
C ARG A 240 6.23 -0.31 -5.63
N PHE A 241 5.98 0.18 -4.42
CA PHE A 241 4.62 0.37 -3.91
C PHE A 241 3.87 1.41 -4.74
N ASP A 242 4.49 2.55 -5.06
CA ASP A 242 3.90 3.58 -5.92
C ASP A 242 3.53 3.06 -7.31
N GLN A 243 4.39 2.24 -7.91
CA GLN A 243 4.09 1.63 -9.20
C GLN A 243 2.87 0.70 -9.11
N ARG A 244 2.72 -0.04 -7.99
CA ARG A 244 1.56 -0.89 -7.76
C ARG A 244 0.29 -0.08 -7.50
N LEU A 245 0.42 1.02 -6.77
CA LEU A 245 -0.68 1.93 -6.52
C LEU A 245 -1.22 2.52 -7.83
N LYS A 246 -0.34 3.05 -8.67
CA LYS A 246 -0.70 3.59 -10.00
C LYS A 246 -1.32 2.53 -10.92
N ALA A 247 -0.83 1.29 -10.85
CA ALA A 247 -1.43 0.20 -11.60
C ALA A 247 -2.84 -0.13 -11.10
N LEU A 248 -3.04 -0.13 -9.77
CA LEU A 248 -4.35 -0.34 -9.15
C LEU A 248 -5.35 0.76 -9.53
N ASP A 249 -4.91 2.02 -9.53
CA ASP A 249 -5.74 3.17 -9.93
C ASP A 249 -6.21 3.04 -11.37
N TYR A 250 -5.30 2.71 -12.28
CA TYR A 250 -5.62 2.47 -13.67
C TYR A 250 -6.58 1.29 -13.88
N ASP A 251 -6.34 0.20 -13.15
CA ASP A 251 -7.18 -0.99 -13.22
C ASP A 251 -8.58 -0.72 -12.67
N PHE A 252 -8.70 0.06 -11.60
CA PHE A 252 -9.98 0.48 -11.02
C PHE A 252 -10.78 1.37 -11.98
N ASP A 253 -10.17 2.41 -12.56
CA ASP A 253 -10.84 3.28 -13.54
C ASP A 253 -11.33 2.48 -14.75
N THR A 254 -10.49 1.59 -15.27
CA THR A 254 -10.85 0.72 -16.39
C THR A 254 -11.98 -0.25 -16.02
N PHE A 255 -11.97 -0.77 -14.79
CA PHE A 255 -13.03 -1.65 -14.29
C PHE A 255 -14.36 -0.93 -14.16
N CYS A 256 -14.39 0.27 -13.59
CA CYS A 256 -15.61 1.08 -13.48
C CYS A 256 -16.22 1.41 -14.84
N ARG A 257 -15.40 1.78 -15.82
CA ARG A 257 -15.87 2.01 -17.20
C ARG A 257 -16.45 0.74 -17.83
N GLY A 258 -15.78 -0.40 -17.64
CA GLY A 258 -16.29 -1.68 -18.14
C GLY A 258 -17.59 -2.11 -17.46
N LEU A 259 -17.71 -1.90 -16.16
CA LEU A 259 -18.92 -2.18 -15.39
C LEU A 259 -20.10 -1.30 -15.86
N HIS A 260 -19.86 -0.02 -16.12
CA HIS A 260 -20.87 0.89 -16.68
C HIS A 260 -21.43 0.36 -18.01
N VAL A 261 -20.55 -0.07 -18.92
CA VAL A 261 -20.96 -0.63 -20.21
C VAL A 261 -21.78 -1.92 -20.03
N LEU A 262 -21.46 -2.78 -19.06
CA LEU A 262 -22.24 -3.99 -18.79
C LEU A 262 -23.65 -3.67 -18.29
N ILE A 263 -23.78 -2.75 -17.35
CA ILE A 263 -25.05 -2.38 -16.73
C ILE A 263 -25.97 -1.66 -17.74
N ASP A 264 -25.44 -0.71 -18.51
CA ASP A 264 -26.19 0.03 -19.55
C ASP A 264 -26.77 -0.92 -20.61
N ASN A 265 -26.05 -2.01 -20.91
CA ASN A 265 -26.52 -3.02 -21.86
C ASN A 265 -27.41 -4.09 -21.19
N LYS A 266 -27.81 -3.93 -19.93
CA LYS A 266 -28.64 -4.90 -19.18
C LYS A 266 -28.10 -6.32 -19.28
N THR A 267 -26.80 -6.46 -19.12
CA THR A 267 -26.10 -7.73 -19.22
C THR A 267 -26.29 -8.51 -17.91
N THR A 268 -26.64 -9.80 -18.00
CA THR A 268 -26.72 -10.66 -16.85
C THR A 268 -25.33 -11.17 -16.48
N ILE A 269 -24.90 -10.98 -15.24
CA ILE A 269 -23.60 -11.46 -14.74
C ILE A 269 -23.78 -12.85 -14.16
N GLU A 270 -23.12 -13.85 -14.71
CA GLU A 270 -23.01 -15.20 -14.16
C GLU A 270 -21.62 -15.44 -13.59
N VAL A 271 -21.56 -16.04 -12.41
CA VAL A 271 -20.31 -16.46 -11.78
C VAL A 271 -19.85 -17.77 -12.43
N ARG A 272 -18.62 -17.77 -12.90
CA ARG A 272 -18.02 -18.98 -13.47
C ARG A 272 -17.57 -19.90 -12.32
N ALA A 273 -18.26 -21.03 -12.17
CA ALA A 273 -17.82 -22.08 -11.25
C ALA A 273 -16.46 -22.67 -11.66
#